data_2a723371cd2ff0cc2f69d3b85abc88fe
#
_entry.id   2a723371cd2ff0cc2f69d3b85abc88fe
#
_cell.length_a   1.000
_cell.length_b   1.000
_cell.length_c   1.000
_cell.angle_alpha   90.00
_cell.angle_beta   90.00
_cell.angle_gamma   90.00
#
_symmetry.space_group_name_H-M   'P 1'
#
loop_
_entity.id
_entity.type
_entity.pdbx_description
1 polymer ?
#
loop_
_entity_poly.entity_id
_entity_poly.type
_entity_poly.pdbx_seq_one_letter_code
_entity_poly.pdbx_strand_id
1 'polypeptide(L)'
;MYFFFPRVLLINIEKEKQFKMDSKVFAIPKEIMEGPGVQLFDHIAKCLADFVQEKGLKGSCLPLGFTFSFPCQQEGLAIGKLTNWTKGFKCAGVEGKDVVLLLKEALARRGDVNIEVNHSQVCMLKCQVQGVFSCPQQLNR
;
A
#
# COMPACT_ATOMS: atom_id res chain seq x y z
N MET A 1 -22.66 7.99 2.02
CA MET A 1 -22.06 6.85 1.32
C MET A 1 -20.56 7.11 1.18
N TYR A 2 -19.75 6.51 2.01
CA TYR A 2 -18.30 6.75 1.96
C TYR A 2 -17.67 5.76 0.97
N PHE A 3 -17.29 6.25 -0.21
CA PHE A 3 -16.48 5.47 -1.13
C PHE A 3 -15.01 5.56 -0.67
N PHE A 4 -14.46 4.46 -0.27
CA PHE A 4 -13.03 4.36 -0.02
C PHE A 4 -12.32 4.09 -1.35
N PHE A 5 -11.51 5.05 -1.79
CA PHE A 5 -10.72 4.93 -3.01
C PHE A 5 -9.25 4.78 -2.64
N PRO A 6 -8.60 3.65 -2.92
CA PRO A 6 -7.16 3.56 -2.80
C PRO A 6 -6.52 4.53 -3.79
N ARG A 7 -5.51 5.23 -3.32
CA ARG A 7 -4.72 6.16 -4.12
C ARG A 7 -3.29 5.64 -4.22
N VAL A 8 -2.81 5.53 -5.43
CA VAL A 8 -1.40 5.23 -5.71
C VAL A 8 -0.69 6.53 -6.05
N LEU A 9 0.43 6.78 -5.40
CA LEU A 9 1.26 7.97 -5.58
C LEU A 9 2.64 7.56 -6.07
N LEU A 10 3.13 8.19 -7.13
CA LEU A 10 4.52 8.16 -7.52
C LEU A 10 5.17 9.48 -7.10
N ILE A 11 6.15 9.41 -6.22
CA ILE A 11 6.89 10.58 -5.77
C ILE A 11 8.29 10.51 -6.37
N ASN A 12 8.62 11.48 -7.22
CA ASN A 12 9.94 11.62 -7.79
C ASN A 12 10.65 12.77 -7.07
N ILE A 13 11.78 12.46 -6.42
CA ILE A 13 12.57 13.43 -5.67
C ILE A 13 13.73 13.86 -6.57
N GLU A 14 13.65 15.09 -7.09
CA GLU A 14 14.74 15.71 -7.84
C GLU A 14 15.72 16.43 -6.91
N LYS A 15 16.97 16.59 -7.36
CA LYS A 15 17.95 17.40 -6.66
C LYS A 15 17.41 18.83 -6.53
N GLU A 16 17.48 19.43 -5.35
CA GLU A 16 16.98 20.76 -4.99
C GLU A 16 15.57 20.84 -4.36
N LYS A 17 15.11 19.78 -3.68
CA LYS A 17 13.85 19.78 -2.93
C LYS A 17 12.58 20.02 -3.78
N GLN A 18 12.64 19.78 -5.07
CA GLN A 18 11.46 19.72 -5.91
C GLN A 18 10.97 18.28 -6.01
N PHE A 19 9.69 18.08 -5.71
CA PHE A 19 9.06 16.77 -5.93
C PHE A 19 8.09 16.89 -7.09
N LYS A 20 8.14 15.92 -7.99
CA LYS A 20 7.04 15.65 -8.90
C LYS A 20 6.20 14.55 -8.32
N MET A 21 4.91 14.75 -8.28
CA MET A 21 3.97 13.81 -7.71
C MET A 21 2.88 13.49 -8.72
N ASP A 22 2.84 12.23 -9.13
CA ASP A 22 1.76 11.69 -9.94
C ASP A 22 0.87 10.82 -9.07
N SER A 23 -0.42 10.92 -9.25
CA SER A 23 -1.37 10.12 -8.47
C SER A 23 -2.49 9.56 -9.33
N LYS A 24 -2.98 8.39 -8.95
CA LYS A 24 -4.16 7.78 -9.54
C LYS A 24 -5.04 7.19 -8.44
N VAL A 25 -6.32 7.44 -8.55
CA VAL A 25 -7.34 6.91 -7.65
C VAL A 25 -8.02 5.72 -8.32
N PHE A 26 -8.15 4.63 -7.59
CA PHE A 26 -8.80 3.42 -8.07
C PHE A 26 -10.07 3.15 -7.26
N ALA A 27 -11.09 2.59 -7.90
CA ALA A 27 -12.29 2.16 -7.22
C ALA A 27 -12.12 0.73 -6.68
N ILE A 28 -12.68 0.46 -5.50
CA ILE A 28 -12.84 -0.91 -5.00
C ILE A 28 -14.31 -1.29 -5.15
N PRO A 29 -14.64 -2.29 -5.96
CA PRO A 29 -15.99 -2.82 -6.08
C PRO A 29 -16.50 -3.36 -4.75
N LYS A 30 -17.81 -3.27 -4.53
CA LYS A 30 -18.44 -3.75 -3.28
C LYS A 30 -18.19 -5.24 -3.04
N GLU A 31 -18.18 -6.02 -4.10
CA GLU A 31 -17.92 -7.46 -4.07
C GLU A 31 -16.53 -7.78 -3.49
N ILE A 32 -15.55 -6.90 -3.76
CA ILE A 32 -14.18 -7.03 -3.20
C ILE A 32 -14.15 -6.57 -1.76
N MET A 33 -14.90 -5.53 -1.40
CA MET A 33 -14.97 -5.03 -0.02
C MET A 33 -15.59 -6.03 0.96
N GLU A 34 -16.47 -6.88 0.47
CA GLU A 34 -17.22 -7.86 1.27
C GLU A 34 -16.79 -9.32 1.00
N GLY A 35 -15.85 -9.52 0.08
CA GLY A 35 -15.36 -10.83 -0.35
C GLY A 35 -14.15 -11.33 0.46
N PRO A 36 -13.49 -12.39 -0.02
CA PRO A 36 -12.26 -12.88 0.59
C PRO A 36 -11.15 -11.83 0.60
N GLY A 37 -10.39 -11.76 1.71
CA GLY A 37 -9.30 -10.80 1.84
C GLY A 37 -8.21 -10.95 0.78
N VAL A 38 -7.97 -12.16 0.29
CA VAL A 38 -7.05 -12.43 -0.81
C VAL A 38 -7.42 -11.62 -2.05
N GLN A 39 -8.70 -11.55 -2.39
CA GLN A 39 -9.17 -10.76 -3.54
C GLN A 39 -8.94 -9.26 -3.36
N LEU A 40 -9.08 -8.74 -2.14
CA LEU A 40 -8.78 -7.34 -1.85
C LEU A 40 -7.32 -7.02 -2.11
N PHE A 41 -6.40 -7.82 -1.58
CA PHE A 41 -4.96 -7.60 -1.77
C PHE A 41 -4.51 -7.85 -3.20
N ASP A 42 -5.09 -8.82 -3.89
CA ASP A 42 -4.87 -9.04 -5.33
C ASP A 42 -5.35 -7.84 -6.17
N HIS A 43 -6.47 -7.23 -5.79
CA HIS A 43 -6.96 -6.00 -6.43
C HIS A 43 -6.01 -4.81 -6.19
N ILE A 44 -5.52 -4.64 -4.96
CA ILE A 44 -4.52 -3.60 -4.64
C ILE A 44 -3.24 -3.82 -5.44
N ALA A 45 -2.75 -5.04 -5.50
CA ALA A 45 -1.56 -5.40 -6.29
C ALA A 45 -1.76 -5.12 -7.79
N LYS A 46 -2.96 -5.40 -8.31
CA LYS A 46 -3.33 -5.06 -9.69
C LYS A 46 -3.29 -3.55 -9.92
N CYS A 47 -3.86 -2.75 -9.04
CA CYS A 47 -3.84 -1.29 -9.14
C CYS A 47 -2.40 -0.75 -9.15
N LEU A 48 -1.52 -1.28 -8.30
CA LEU A 48 -0.10 -0.94 -8.28
C LEU A 48 0.60 -1.30 -9.59
N ALA A 49 0.35 -2.51 -10.10
CA ALA A 49 0.94 -2.98 -11.35
C ALA A 49 0.50 -2.14 -12.55
N ASP A 50 -0.79 -1.85 -12.65
CA ASP A 50 -1.35 -1.03 -13.73
C ASP A 50 -0.75 0.38 -13.70
N PHE A 51 -0.59 0.97 -12.51
CA PHE A 51 0.00 2.29 -12.36
C PHE A 51 1.50 2.31 -12.73
N VAL A 52 2.27 1.34 -12.28
CA VAL A 52 3.71 1.21 -12.61
C VAL A 52 3.90 1.01 -14.12
N GLN A 53 3.05 0.22 -14.74
CA GLN A 53 3.09 0.00 -16.19
C GLN A 53 2.72 1.27 -16.96
N GLU A 54 1.68 1.98 -16.53
CA GLU A 54 1.26 3.26 -17.14
C GLU A 54 2.35 4.32 -17.08
N LYS A 55 3.16 4.32 -16.02
CA LYS A 55 4.31 5.24 -15.86
C LYS A 55 5.59 4.76 -16.56
N GLY A 56 5.58 3.62 -17.23
CA GLY A 56 6.75 3.09 -17.91
C GLY A 56 7.87 2.60 -16.98
N LEU A 57 7.54 2.30 -15.73
CA LEU A 57 8.48 1.89 -14.68
C LEU A 57 8.54 0.37 -14.48
N LYS A 58 7.99 -0.40 -15.39
CA LYS A 58 8.03 -1.86 -15.36
C LYS A 58 9.48 -2.35 -15.33
N GLY A 59 9.82 -3.17 -14.35
CA GLY A 59 11.18 -3.68 -14.15
C GLY A 59 12.07 -2.80 -13.27
N SER A 60 11.61 -1.60 -12.87
CA SER A 60 12.31 -0.77 -11.89
C SER A 60 12.06 -1.27 -10.47
N CYS A 61 13.13 -1.29 -9.67
CA CYS A 61 13.02 -1.57 -8.24
C CYS A 61 12.61 -0.28 -7.52
N LEU A 62 11.36 -0.23 -7.05
CA LEU A 62 10.81 0.96 -6.40
C LEU A 62 10.53 0.67 -4.92
N PRO A 63 10.94 1.57 -4.01
CA PRO A 63 10.52 1.49 -2.62
C PRO A 63 9.02 1.78 -2.51
N LEU A 64 8.31 0.98 -1.71
CA LEU A 64 6.87 1.11 -1.50
C LEU A 64 6.56 1.60 -0.08
N GLY A 65 5.92 2.75 0.03
CA GLY A 65 5.26 3.18 1.25
C GLY A 65 3.78 2.75 1.21
N PHE A 66 3.34 2.01 2.21
CA PHE A 66 1.97 1.52 2.31
C PHE A 66 1.25 2.17 3.49
N THR A 67 0.19 2.92 3.21
CA THR A 67 -0.70 3.49 4.22
C THR A 67 -2.00 2.71 4.27
N PHE A 68 -2.34 2.21 5.45
CA PHE A 68 -3.53 1.40 5.66
C PHE A 68 -4.43 2.07 6.70
N SER A 69 -5.56 2.62 6.24
CA SER A 69 -6.44 3.48 7.04
C SER A 69 -7.47 2.73 7.89
N PHE A 70 -7.09 1.59 8.41
CA PHE A 70 -7.89 0.78 9.31
C PHE A 70 -7.17 0.60 10.64
N PRO A 71 -7.87 0.31 11.74
CA PRO A 71 -7.24 0.03 13.02
C PRO A 71 -6.30 -1.16 12.93
N CYS A 72 -5.02 -0.93 13.15
CA CYS A 72 -3.99 -1.95 13.13
C CYS A 72 -3.12 -1.88 14.39
N GLN A 73 -2.73 -3.04 14.87
CA GLN A 73 -1.66 -3.17 15.85
C GLN A 73 -0.33 -3.21 15.10
N GLN A 74 0.44 -2.14 15.22
CA GLN A 74 1.74 -2.02 14.58
C GLN A 74 2.82 -2.56 15.50
N GLU A 75 3.51 -3.61 15.05
CA GLU A 75 4.61 -4.27 15.79
C GLU A 75 6.00 -3.87 15.26
N GLY A 76 6.05 -3.02 14.23
CA GLY A 76 7.28 -2.53 13.59
C GLY A 76 6.98 -1.67 12.37
N LEU A 77 8.02 -1.25 11.67
CA LEU A 77 7.87 -0.42 10.45
C LEU A 77 7.20 -1.20 9.30
N ALA A 78 7.36 -2.50 9.26
CA ALA A 78 6.88 -3.37 8.19
C ALA A 78 5.92 -4.46 8.68
N ILE A 79 5.39 -4.34 9.89
CA ILE A 79 4.44 -5.30 10.47
C ILE A 79 3.25 -4.55 11.04
N GLY A 80 2.07 -4.82 10.51
CA GLY A 80 0.83 -4.26 10.98
C GLY A 80 -0.31 -5.26 10.90
N LYS A 81 -0.82 -5.69 12.05
CA LYS A 81 -1.93 -6.64 12.13
C LYS A 81 -3.26 -5.88 12.17
N LEU A 82 -4.16 -6.20 11.26
CA LEU A 82 -5.51 -5.61 11.27
C LEU A 82 -6.26 -6.02 12.53
N THR A 83 -6.76 -5.03 13.28
CA THR A 83 -7.58 -5.28 14.46
C THR A 83 -9.01 -5.59 14.07
N ASN A 84 -9.64 -4.71 13.30
CA ASN A 84 -11.00 -4.88 12.79
C ASN A 84 -11.24 -4.02 11.56
N TRP A 85 -12.18 -4.44 10.74
CA TRP A 85 -12.63 -3.66 9.62
C TRP A 85 -13.52 -2.48 10.04
N THR A 86 -13.46 -1.41 9.25
CA THR A 86 -14.32 -0.22 9.35
C THR A 86 -14.75 0.21 7.95
N LYS A 87 -15.51 1.30 7.83
CA LYS A 87 -15.85 1.94 6.54
C LYS A 87 -16.58 1.02 5.55
N GLY A 88 -17.33 0.03 6.04
CA GLY A 88 -18.09 -0.88 5.20
C GLY A 88 -17.30 -2.07 4.64
N PHE A 89 -16.03 -2.21 4.98
CA PHE A 89 -15.25 -3.40 4.64
C PHE A 89 -15.59 -4.57 5.55
N LYS A 90 -15.66 -5.77 4.96
CA LYS A 90 -15.98 -7.04 5.65
C LYS A 90 -15.21 -8.21 5.06
N CYS A 91 -13.95 -7.96 4.63
CA CYS A 91 -13.17 -9.01 3.99
C CYS A 91 -12.81 -10.12 4.98
N ALA A 92 -13.12 -11.35 4.60
CA ALA A 92 -12.82 -12.53 5.41
C ALA A 92 -11.33 -12.86 5.44
N GLY A 93 -10.83 -13.34 6.58
CA GLY A 93 -9.50 -13.90 6.71
C GLY A 93 -8.35 -12.90 6.80
N VAL A 94 -8.63 -11.63 7.13
CA VAL A 94 -7.62 -10.56 7.26
C VAL A 94 -7.44 -10.10 8.70
N GLU A 95 -8.48 -10.06 9.49
CA GLU A 95 -8.39 -9.64 10.89
C GLU A 95 -7.39 -10.50 11.67
N GLY A 96 -6.52 -9.86 12.44
CA GLY A 96 -5.43 -10.50 13.16
C GLY A 96 -4.19 -10.83 12.32
N LYS A 97 -4.24 -10.62 11.00
CA LYS A 97 -3.11 -10.90 10.11
C LYS A 97 -2.33 -9.63 9.75
N ASP A 98 -1.05 -9.82 9.41
CA ASP A 98 -0.18 -8.76 8.93
C ASP A 98 -0.55 -8.35 7.50
N VAL A 99 -1.10 -7.14 7.36
CA VAL A 99 -1.55 -6.60 6.07
C VAL A 99 -0.40 -6.32 5.11
N VAL A 100 0.80 -6.06 5.64
CA VAL A 100 2.02 -5.89 4.82
C VAL A 100 2.41 -7.20 4.18
N LEU A 101 2.39 -8.29 4.94
CA LEU A 101 2.68 -9.62 4.42
C LEU A 101 1.64 -10.02 3.36
N LEU A 102 0.36 -9.77 3.60
CA LEU A 102 -0.71 -10.07 2.64
C LEU A 102 -0.52 -9.31 1.32
N LEU A 103 -0.08 -8.05 1.37
CA LEU A 103 0.26 -7.29 0.16
C LEU A 103 1.48 -7.86 -0.57
N LYS A 104 2.52 -8.25 0.18
CA LYS A 104 3.72 -8.90 -0.39
C LYS A 104 3.37 -10.18 -1.13
N GLU A 105 2.56 -11.02 -0.50
CA GLU A 105 2.10 -12.28 -1.10
C GLU A 105 1.27 -12.04 -2.37
N ALA A 106 0.41 -11.02 -2.38
CA ALA A 106 -0.38 -10.66 -3.55
C ALA A 106 0.51 -10.18 -4.72
N LEU A 107 1.51 -9.36 -4.43
CA LEU A 107 2.50 -8.91 -5.44
C LEU A 107 3.32 -10.09 -5.98
N ALA A 108 3.72 -11.03 -5.12
CA ALA A 108 4.46 -12.22 -5.52
C ALA A 108 3.61 -13.16 -6.40
N ARG A 109 2.32 -13.32 -6.10
CA ARG A 109 1.39 -14.12 -6.93
C ARG A 109 1.24 -13.55 -8.34
N ARG A 110 1.28 -12.23 -8.48
CA ARG A 110 1.23 -11.59 -9.81
C ARG A 110 2.49 -11.86 -10.62
N GLY A 111 3.66 -11.70 -10.03
CA GLY A 111 4.96 -11.95 -10.67
C GLY A 111 5.34 -11.00 -11.81
N ASP A 112 4.48 -10.05 -12.18
CA ASP A 112 4.70 -9.09 -13.27
C ASP A 112 5.21 -7.71 -12.80
N VAL A 113 5.25 -7.50 -11.50
CA VAL A 113 5.74 -6.27 -10.89
C VAL A 113 6.98 -6.59 -10.06
N ASN A 114 8.10 -6.05 -10.48
CA ASN A 114 9.37 -6.19 -9.77
C ASN A 114 9.49 -5.13 -8.65
N ILE A 115 8.46 -5.05 -7.82
CA ILE A 115 8.54 -4.31 -6.58
C ILE A 115 9.22 -5.25 -5.59
N GLU A 116 10.53 -5.12 -5.42
CA GLU A 116 11.23 -5.77 -4.33
C GLU A 116 10.73 -5.18 -3.02
N VAL A 117 9.79 -5.87 -2.43
CA VAL A 117 9.27 -5.55 -1.11
C VAL A 117 10.24 -6.10 -0.08
N ASN A 118 11.44 -5.56 -0.05
CA ASN A 118 12.39 -5.84 1.03
C ASN A 118 11.82 -5.31 2.35
N HIS A 119 12.05 -6.02 3.44
CA HIS A 119 11.58 -5.63 4.77
C HIS A 119 11.97 -4.20 5.19
N SER A 120 12.97 -3.63 4.54
CA SER A 120 13.43 -2.24 4.74
C SER A 120 12.74 -1.20 3.86
N GLN A 121 11.94 -1.61 2.89
CA GLN A 121 11.34 -0.70 1.88
C GLN A 121 9.82 -0.57 1.95
N VAL A 122 9.13 -1.43 2.71
CA VAL A 122 7.72 -1.23 3.02
C VAL A 122 7.61 -0.63 4.40
N CYS A 123 7.28 0.63 4.44
CA CYS A 123 6.97 1.32 5.67
C CYS A 123 5.46 1.40 5.83
N MET A 124 4.92 0.85 6.92
CA MET A 124 3.54 1.06 7.28
C MET A 124 3.41 2.41 7.97
N LEU A 125 2.86 3.38 7.25
CA LEU A 125 2.62 4.70 7.80
C LEU A 125 1.33 4.66 8.63
N LYS A 126 1.46 4.91 9.92
CA LYS A 126 0.32 5.02 10.82
C LYS A 126 -0.54 6.21 10.40
N CYS A 127 -1.76 5.95 9.97
CA CYS A 127 -2.72 7.00 9.70
C CYS A 127 -3.19 7.61 11.04
N GLN A 128 -2.43 8.58 11.54
CA GLN A 128 -2.95 9.48 12.58
C GLN A 128 -3.69 10.61 11.88
N VAL A 129 -4.94 10.76 12.21
CA VAL A 129 -5.73 11.94 11.83
C VAL A 129 -5.05 13.15 12.46
N GLN A 130 -4.55 14.06 11.62
CA GLN A 130 -3.80 15.29 11.91
C GLN A 130 -2.29 15.11 12.13
N GLY A 131 -1.52 15.53 11.13
CA GLY A 131 -0.09 15.78 11.24
C GLY A 131 0.69 15.45 9.98
N VAL A 132 1.47 16.39 9.56
CA VAL A 132 2.40 16.31 8.42
C VAL A 132 3.39 15.16 8.64
N PHE A 133 3.44 14.22 7.69
CA PHE A 133 4.38 13.11 7.74
C PHE A 133 5.74 13.52 7.18
N SER A 134 6.75 13.51 8.02
CA SER A 134 8.14 13.41 7.59
C SER A 134 8.58 11.95 7.71
N CYS A 135 8.92 11.33 6.60
CA CYS A 135 9.64 10.07 6.61
C CYS A 135 11.06 10.35 7.11
N PRO A 136 11.55 9.67 8.16
CA PRO A 136 12.94 9.84 8.54
C PRO A 136 13.81 9.24 7.42
N GLN A 137 14.55 10.09 6.74
CA GLN A 137 15.60 9.65 5.84
C GLN A 137 16.62 8.86 6.67
N GLN A 138 16.72 7.58 6.42
CA GLN A 138 17.93 6.88 6.82
C GLN A 138 19.07 7.37 5.93
N LEU A 139 19.85 8.28 6.50
CA LEU A 139 21.16 8.61 5.99
C LEU A 139 22.02 7.34 6.02
N ASN A 140 22.33 6.84 4.85
CA ASN A 140 23.40 5.88 4.68
C ASN A 140 24.71 6.53 5.18
N ARG A 141 25.29 5.92 6.16
CA ARG A 141 26.73 5.92 6.38
C ARG A 141 27.32 4.62 5.90
#